data_d926d52280f89632f4800c3381d24b22
#
_entry.id   d926d52280f89632f4800c3381d24b22
#
_cell.length_a   1.000
_cell.length_b   1.000
_cell.length_c   1.000
_cell.angle_alpha   90.00
_cell.angle_beta   90.00
_cell.angle_gamma   90.00
#
_symmetry.space_group_name_H-M   'P 1'
#
loop_
_entity.id
_entity.type
_entity.pdbx_description
1 polymer ?
#
loop_
_entity_poly.entity_id
_entity_poly.type
_entity_poly.pdbx_seq_one_letter_code
_entity_poly.pdbx_strand_id
1 'polypeptide(L)'
;LYTVPGMAVGQAVLIMPIMVSFMVSAIEGKDEELRDLVRTLGASETETSIAMVREAFSGVSLALISSFNRAFAELGIATMLGANISGVTRVLTTAIALETSKGELGLSFAFSFILLIVVLGLNFLISRLREEAI
;
A
#
# COMPACT_ATOMS: atom_id res chain seq x y z
N LEU A 1 -18.15 12.52 9.38
CA LEU A 1 -16.94 13.11 9.93
C LEU A 1 -16.73 12.58 11.35
N TYR A 2 -15.49 12.48 11.80
CA TYR A 2 -15.09 12.01 13.14
C TYR A 2 -15.52 10.58 13.47
N THR A 3 -15.59 9.73 12.45
CA THR A 3 -15.90 8.29 12.60
C THR A 3 -14.87 7.47 11.84
N VAL A 4 -14.64 6.22 12.29
CA VAL A 4 -13.71 5.30 11.63
C VAL A 4 -14.11 5.05 10.16
N PRO A 5 -15.39 4.80 9.82
CA PRO A 5 -15.80 4.67 8.42
C PRO A 5 -15.55 5.93 7.59
N GLY A 6 -15.76 7.13 8.15
CA GLY A 6 -15.49 8.39 7.47
C GLY A 6 -14.00 8.57 7.14
N MET A 7 -13.12 8.21 8.08
CA MET A 7 -11.67 8.19 7.84
C MET A 7 -11.29 7.18 6.74
N ALA A 8 -11.86 5.96 6.79
CA ALA A 8 -11.59 4.91 5.81
C ALA A 8 -12.00 5.33 4.39
N VAL A 9 -13.16 5.95 4.22
CA VAL A 9 -13.62 6.48 2.93
C VAL A 9 -12.69 7.59 2.43
N GLY A 10 -12.34 8.56 3.28
CA GLY A 10 -11.42 9.64 2.91
C GLY A 10 -10.04 9.11 2.50
N GLN A 11 -9.54 8.12 3.22
CA GLN A 11 -8.27 7.47 2.92
C GLN A 11 -8.33 6.67 1.60
N ALA A 12 -9.42 5.96 1.35
CA ALA A 12 -9.66 5.26 0.10
C ALA A 12 -9.66 6.22 -1.11
N VAL A 13 -10.36 7.36 -1.00
CA VAL A 13 -10.40 8.39 -2.05
C VAL A 13 -9.00 8.95 -2.34
N LEU A 14 -8.18 9.17 -1.32
CA LEU A 14 -6.81 9.68 -1.48
C LEU A 14 -5.87 8.63 -2.10
N ILE A 15 -5.99 7.37 -1.69
CA ILE A 15 -5.09 6.30 -2.13
C ILE A 15 -5.46 5.78 -3.53
N MET A 16 -6.74 5.84 -3.92
CA MET A 16 -7.22 5.33 -5.20
C MET A 16 -6.43 5.86 -6.42
N PRO A 17 -6.23 7.17 -6.62
CA PRO A 17 -5.44 7.67 -7.75
C PRO A 17 -3.99 7.24 -7.71
N ILE A 18 -3.38 7.13 -6.52
CA ILE A 18 -2.00 6.67 -6.34
C ILE A 18 -1.89 5.19 -6.72
N MET A 19 -2.83 4.37 -6.27
CA MET A 19 -2.90 2.96 -6.58
C MET A 19 -3.08 2.71 -8.09
N VAL A 20 -3.98 3.47 -8.73
CA VAL A 20 -4.19 3.39 -10.19
C VAL A 20 -2.92 3.77 -10.93
N SER A 21 -2.24 4.85 -10.51
CA SER A 21 -0.97 5.27 -11.12
C SER A 21 0.11 4.19 -11.00
N PHE A 22 0.26 3.55 -9.85
CA PHE A 22 1.20 2.44 -9.67
C PHE A 22 0.84 1.23 -10.52
N MET A 23 -0.47 0.89 -10.63
CA MET A 23 -0.92 -0.21 -11.47
C MET A 23 -0.64 0.05 -12.96
N VAL A 24 -0.97 1.24 -13.45
CA VAL A 24 -0.69 1.64 -14.84
C VAL A 24 0.81 1.55 -15.12
N SER A 25 1.64 2.15 -14.27
CA SER A 25 3.11 2.11 -14.43
C SER A 25 3.68 0.68 -14.38
N ALA A 26 3.07 -0.20 -13.59
CA ALA A 26 3.51 -1.60 -13.48
C ALA A 26 3.16 -2.42 -14.73
N ILE A 27 2.11 -2.05 -15.45
CA ILE A 27 1.65 -2.74 -16.66
C ILE A 27 2.31 -2.17 -17.91
N GLU A 28 2.30 -0.84 -18.10
CA GLU A 28 2.79 -0.18 -19.32
C GLU A 28 4.27 -0.42 -19.62
N GLY A 29 5.11 -0.58 -18.60
CA GLY A 29 6.56 -0.74 -18.78
C GLY A 29 7.02 -2.12 -19.25
N LYS A 30 6.12 -3.10 -19.37
CA LYS A 30 6.51 -4.51 -19.62
C LYS A 30 5.82 -5.19 -20.80
N ASP A 31 4.76 -4.58 -21.31
CA ASP A 31 3.87 -5.23 -22.28
C ASP A 31 4.55 -5.53 -23.63
N GLU A 32 5.30 -4.59 -24.21
CA GLU A 32 5.93 -4.78 -25.51
C GLU A 32 7.18 -5.68 -25.43
N GLU A 33 8.06 -5.43 -24.45
CA GLU A 33 9.29 -6.20 -24.29
C GLU A 33 9.01 -7.69 -24.00
N LEU A 34 8.07 -7.96 -23.09
CA LEU A 34 7.70 -9.33 -22.74
C LEU A 34 7.02 -10.04 -23.89
N ARG A 35 6.13 -9.35 -24.61
CA ARG A 35 5.43 -9.90 -25.77
C ARG A 35 6.39 -10.32 -26.89
N ASP A 36 7.35 -9.46 -27.19
CA ASP A 36 8.36 -9.72 -28.21
C ASP A 36 9.32 -10.84 -27.78
N LEU A 37 9.72 -10.86 -26.51
CA LEU A 37 10.56 -11.92 -25.98
C LEU A 37 9.88 -13.29 -26.07
N VAL A 38 8.64 -13.40 -25.60
CA VAL A 38 7.88 -14.66 -25.59
C VAL A 38 7.60 -15.16 -27.00
N ARG A 39 7.33 -14.27 -27.96
CA ARG A 39 7.17 -14.58 -29.38
C ARG A 39 8.46 -15.06 -30.04
N THR A 40 9.60 -14.43 -29.73
CA THR A 40 10.90 -14.85 -30.25
C THR A 40 11.31 -16.26 -29.78
N LEU A 41 10.82 -16.66 -28.60
CA LEU A 41 10.98 -18.01 -28.06
C LEU A 41 10.04 -19.03 -28.67
N GLY A 42 9.18 -18.63 -29.63
CA GLY A 42 8.29 -19.52 -30.35
C GLY A 42 6.98 -19.84 -29.65
N ALA A 43 6.61 -19.06 -28.63
CA ALA A 43 5.35 -19.26 -27.93
C ALA A 43 4.13 -18.93 -28.80
N SER A 44 3.08 -19.70 -28.63
CA SER A 44 1.77 -19.46 -29.25
C SER A 44 1.12 -18.19 -28.67
N GLU A 45 0.12 -17.65 -29.35
CA GLU A 45 -0.65 -16.46 -28.86
C GLU A 45 -1.29 -16.73 -27.49
N THR A 46 -1.70 -17.97 -27.23
CA THR A 46 -2.30 -18.34 -25.93
C THR A 46 -1.25 -18.34 -24.80
N GLU A 47 -0.07 -18.89 -25.06
CA GLU A 47 1.04 -18.89 -24.09
C GLU A 47 1.54 -17.48 -23.83
N THR A 48 1.63 -16.64 -24.86
CA THR A 48 1.96 -15.22 -24.74
C THR A 48 0.95 -14.50 -23.85
N SER A 49 -0.35 -14.69 -24.05
CA SER A 49 -1.40 -14.08 -23.25
C SER A 49 -1.33 -14.51 -21.77
N ILE A 50 -1.06 -15.78 -21.51
CA ILE A 50 -0.91 -16.30 -20.14
C ILE A 50 0.32 -15.69 -19.46
N ALA A 51 1.44 -15.57 -20.15
CA ALA A 51 2.65 -14.95 -19.63
C ALA A 51 2.42 -13.48 -19.27
N MET A 52 1.73 -12.73 -20.13
CA MET A 52 1.37 -11.34 -19.90
C MET A 52 0.45 -11.16 -18.68
N VAL A 53 -0.57 -12.00 -18.54
CA VAL A 53 -1.47 -11.95 -17.36
C VAL A 53 -0.70 -12.27 -16.07
N ARG A 54 0.20 -13.24 -16.10
CA ARG A 54 1.02 -13.61 -14.93
C ARG A 54 1.98 -12.47 -14.53
N GLU A 55 2.59 -11.82 -15.50
CA GLU A 55 3.47 -10.68 -15.24
C GLU A 55 2.70 -9.45 -14.74
N ALA A 56 1.53 -9.17 -15.32
CA ALA A 56 0.63 -8.11 -14.87
C ALA A 56 0.20 -8.34 -13.41
N PHE A 57 -0.08 -9.59 -13.01
CA PHE A 57 -0.43 -9.93 -11.63
C PHE A 57 0.72 -9.60 -10.65
N SER A 58 1.96 -9.85 -11.03
CA SER A 58 3.14 -9.48 -10.25
C SER A 58 3.22 -7.96 -10.04
N GLY A 59 3.04 -7.18 -11.12
CA GLY A 59 3.02 -5.72 -11.08
C GLY A 59 1.88 -5.14 -10.24
N VAL A 60 0.67 -5.66 -10.41
CA VAL A 60 -0.51 -5.28 -9.61
C VAL A 60 -0.29 -5.57 -8.13
N SER A 61 0.29 -6.70 -7.78
CA SER A 61 0.62 -7.05 -6.39
C SER A 61 1.59 -6.05 -5.76
N LEU A 62 2.62 -5.63 -6.49
CA LEU A 62 3.56 -4.58 -6.03
C LEU A 62 2.87 -3.24 -5.87
N ALA A 63 2.00 -2.85 -6.80
CA ALA A 63 1.21 -1.63 -6.72
C ALA A 63 0.30 -1.61 -5.48
N LEU A 64 -0.34 -2.73 -5.17
CA LEU A 64 -1.17 -2.90 -3.97
C LEU A 64 -0.34 -2.73 -2.68
N ILE A 65 0.81 -3.39 -2.58
CA ILE A 65 1.71 -3.29 -1.42
C ILE A 65 2.18 -1.83 -1.23
N SER A 66 2.59 -1.19 -2.31
CA SER A 66 3.06 0.20 -2.29
C SER A 66 1.97 1.17 -1.86
N SER A 67 0.75 1.00 -2.37
CA SER A 67 -0.41 1.80 -2.00
C SER A 67 -0.83 1.58 -0.55
N PHE A 68 -0.77 0.34 -0.08
CA PHE A 68 -1.03 -0.01 1.31
C PHE A 68 -0.02 0.65 2.26
N ASN A 69 1.28 0.59 1.96
CA ASN A 69 2.31 1.27 2.73
C ASN A 69 2.10 2.79 2.75
N ARG A 70 1.69 3.36 1.63
CA ARG A 70 1.35 4.79 1.54
C ARG A 70 0.14 5.13 2.42
N ALA A 71 -0.87 4.25 2.47
CA ALA A 71 -2.04 4.41 3.34
C ALA A 71 -1.65 4.39 4.82
N PHE A 72 -0.75 3.52 5.24
CA PHE A 72 -0.26 3.47 6.62
C PHE A 72 0.51 4.72 7.05
N ALA A 73 1.19 5.37 6.14
CA ALA A 73 1.93 6.60 6.41
C ALA A 73 1.04 7.85 6.44
N GLU A 74 -0.25 7.74 6.11
CA GLU A 74 -1.15 8.88 5.99
C GLU A 74 -1.57 9.42 7.36
N LEU A 75 -1.14 10.64 7.64
CA LEU A 75 -1.50 11.39 8.84
C LEU A 75 -2.59 12.44 8.58
N GLY A 76 -2.55 13.07 7.42
CA GLY A 76 -3.39 14.23 7.11
C GLY A 76 -4.89 13.90 7.15
N ILE A 77 -5.31 12.89 6.38
CA ILE A 77 -6.70 12.44 6.36
C ILE A 77 -7.15 11.93 7.74
N ALA A 78 -6.30 11.19 8.44
CA ALA A 78 -6.62 10.68 9.76
C ALA A 78 -6.86 11.82 10.79
N THR A 79 -6.08 12.89 10.73
CA THR A 79 -6.29 14.06 11.60
C THR A 79 -7.48 14.91 11.17
N MET A 80 -7.64 15.19 9.88
CA MET A 80 -8.70 16.05 9.35
C MET A 80 -10.10 15.44 9.48
N LEU A 81 -10.24 14.16 9.15
CA LEU A 81 -11.52 13.45 9.19
C LEU A 81 -11.78 12.74 10.52
N GLY A 82 -10.74 12.38 11.25
CA GLY A 82 -10.84 11.66 12.53
C GLY A 82 -10.79 12.54 13.76
N ALA A 83 -10.17 13.74 13.68
CA ALA A 83 -9.94 14.65 14.80
C ALA A 83 -9.17 14.03 15.99
N ASN A 84 -8.52 12.88 15.80
CA ASN A 84 -7.68 12.22 16.81
C ASN A 84 -8.39 11.98 18.16
N ILE A 85 -9.68 11.58 18.13
CA ILE A 85 -10.49 11.36 19.33
C ILE A 85 -10.04 10.07 20.03
N SER A 86 -9.64 10.18 21.29
CA SER A 86 -9.20 9.03 22.10
C SER A 86 -10.29 7.96 22.20
N GLY A 87 -9.93 6.71 21.94
CA GLY A 87 -10.85 5.57 21.99
C GLY A 87 -11.81 5.45 20.82
N VAL A 88 -11.83 6.40 19.87
CA VAL A 88 -12.74 6.41 18.72
C VAL A 88 -11.99 6.45 17.39
N THR A 89 -11.22 7.52 17.15
CA THR A 89 -10.57 7.77 15.85
C THR A 89 -9.06 7.95 15.95
N ARG A 90 -8.49 7.85 17.16
CA ARG A 90 -7.05 7.90 17.34
C ARG A 90 -6.39 6.65 16.77
N VAL A 91 -5.51 6.84 15.77
CA VAL A 91 -4.66 5.80 15.19
C VAL A 91 -3.20 6.04 15.57
N LEU A 92 -2.31 5.07 15.30
CA LEU A 92 -0.91 5.17 15.72
C LEU A 92 -0.22 6.43 15.17
N THR A 93 -0.43 6.77 13.91
CA THR A 93 0.17 7.95 13.28
C THR A 93 -0.29 9.25 13.95
N THR A 94 -1.57 9.37 14.28
CA THR A 94 -2.11 10.55 14.98
C THR A 94 -1.69 10.60 16.44
N ALA A 95 -1.49 9.46 17.08
CA ALA A 95 -0.93 9.37 18.44
C ALA A 95 0.52 9.83 18.47
N ILE A 96 1.36 9.38 17.52
CA ILE A 96 2.75 9.84 17.38
C ILE A 96 2.82 11.36 17.24
N ALA A 97 2.03 11.94 16.35
CA ALA A 97 1.98 13.38 16.13
C ALA A 97 1.55 14.14 17.39
N LEU A 98 0.54 13.63 18.11
CA LEU A 98 0.07 14.24 19.35
C LEU A 98 1.13 14.21 20.44
N GLU A 99 1.76 13.07 20.71
CA GLU A 99 2.76 12.96 21.79
C GLU A 99 4.02 13.75 21.44
N THR A 100 4.39 13.83 20.17
CA THR A 100 5.46 14.72 19.69
C THR A 100 5.13 16.18 19.98
N SER A 101 3.91 16.63 19.71
CA SER A 101 3.47 18.02 19.96
C SER A 101 3.37 18.37 21.44
N LYS A 102 3.17 17.39 22.32
CA LYS A 102 3.21 17.55 23.77
C LYS A 102 4.64 17.58 24.34
N GLY A 103 5.66 17.23 23.53
CA GLY A 103 7.03 17.08 23.99
C GLY A 103 7.33 15.73 24.64
N GLU A 104 6.38 14.78 24.63
CA GLU A 104 6.52 13.41 25.16
C GLU A 104 7.27 12.52 24.17
N LEU A 105 8.55 12.86 23.91
CA LEU A 105 9.37 12.19 22.89
C LEU A 105 9.53 10.70 23.15
N GLY A 106 9.67 10.27 24.42
CA GLY A 106 9.80 8.86 24.77
C GLY A 106 8.61 8.03 24.30
N LEU A 107 7.39 8.52 24.54
CA LEU A 107 6.15 7.86 24.14
C LEU A 107 5.96 7.89 22.62
N SER A 108 6.31 9.02 21.99
CA SER A 108 6.29 9.16 20.53
C SER A 108 7.22 8.16 19.84
N PHE A 109 8.45 7.99 20.34
CA PHE A 109 9.37 6.98 19.85
C PHE A 109 8.85 5.56 20.04
N ALA A 110 8.27 5.25 21.20
CA ALA A 110 7.68 3.93 21.45
C ALA A 110 6.58 3.59 20.42
N PHE A 111 5.65 4.51 20.17
CA PHE A 111 4.61 4.32 19.15
C PHE A 111 5.19 4.22 17.73
N SER A 112 6.25 4.98 17.41
CA SER A 112 6.93 4.88 16.12
C SER A 112 7.59 3.52 15.91
N PHE A 113 8.21 2.94 16.94
CA PHE A 113 8.75 1.59 16.88
C PHE A 113 7.66 0.53 16.69
N ILE A 114 6.53 0.66 17.38
CA ILE A 114 5.39 -0.23 17.20
C ILE A 114 4.87 -0.16 15.77
N LEU A 115 4.70 1.05 15.22
CA LEU A 115 4.27 1.25 13.84
C LEU A 115 5.26 0.61 12.85
N LEU A 116 6.55 0.81 13.05
CA LEU A 116 7.60 0.22 12.22
C LEU A 116 7.53 -1.31 12.21
N ILE A 117 7.42 -1.93 13.39
CA ILE A 117 7.32 -3.39 13.53
C ILE A 117 6.06 -3.91 12.82
N VAL A 118 4.92 -3.25 13.00
CA VAL A 118 3.65 -3.63 12.35
C VAL A 118 3.77 -3.54 10.83
N VAL A 119 4.28 -2.43 10.30
CA VAL A 119 4.44 -2.23 8.85
C VAL A 119 5.42 -3.22 8.24
N LEU A 120 6.58 -3.44 8.89
CA LEU A 120 7.56 -4.43 8.42
C LEU A 120 6.99 -5.86 8.48
N GLY A 121 6.29 -6.20 9.56
CA GLY A 121 5.66 -7.51 9.71
C GLY A 121 4.59 -7.77 8.64
N LEU A 122 3.74 -6.79 8.36
CA LEU A 122 2.72 -6.88 7.31
C LEU A 122 3.36 -7.00 5.92
N ASN A 123 4.38 -6.19 5.63
CA ASN A 123 5.10 -6.29 4.36
C ASN A 123 5.76 -7.65 4.17
N PHE A 124 6.39 -8.18 5.21
CA PHE A 124 6.99 -9.51 5.18
C PHE A 124 5.94 -10.60 4.95
N LEU A 125 4.79 -10.52 5.63
CA LEU A 125 3.70 -11.47 5.47
C LEU A 125 3.13 -11.44 4.04
N ILE A 126 2.86 -10.25 3.51
CA ILE A 126 2.35 -10.08 2.14
C ILE A 126 3.35 -10.58 1.09
N SER A 127 4.65 -10.32 1.30
CA SER A 127 5.72 -10.80 0.43
C SER A 127 5.78 -12.34 0.40
N ARG A 128 5.64 -12.99 1.56
CA ARG A 128 5.60 -14.46 1.65
C ARG A 128 4.39 -15.07 0.94
N LEU A 129 3.20 -14.49 1.19
CA LEU A 129 1.96 -14.96 0.52
C LEU A 129 2.05 -14.81 -1.01
N ARG A 130 2.77 -13.80 -1.49
CA ARG A 130 3.00 -13.60 -2.91
C ARG A 130 3.95 -14.66 -3.49
N GLU A 131 5.01 -15.03 -2.78
CA GLU A 131 5.93 -16.08 -3.23
C GLU A 131 5.25 -17.44 -3.36
N GLU A 132 4.27 -17.74 -2.49
CA GLU A 132 3.49 -18.98 -2.55
C GLU A 132 2.41 -18.98 -3.66
N ALA A 133 2.02 -17.82 -4.17
CA ALA A 133 0.97 -17.68 -5.19
C ALA A 133 1.49 -17.67 -6.65
N ILE A 134 2.81 -17.68 -6.85
CA ILE A 134 3.49 -17.70 -8.16
C ILE A 134 4.10 -19.06 -8.41
#